data_1a480488061e33a294da83e41491154a
#
_entry.id   1a480488061e33a294da83e41491154a
#
_cell.length_a   1.000
_cell.length_b   1.000
_cell.length_c   1.000
_cell.angle_alpha   90.00
_cell.angle_beta   90.00
_cell.angle_gamma   90.00
#
_symmetry.space_group_name_H-M   'P 1'
#
loop_
_entity.id
_entity.type
_entity.pdbx_description
1 polymer ?
#
loop_
_entity_poly.entity_id
_entity_poly.type
_entity_poly.pdbx_seq_one_letter_code
_entity_poly.pdbx_strand_id
1 'polypeptide(L)'
;VSSVDVINAEGAKAGSVELPDDIFDVQANIPLMHQVVVAQLAAARQGTHKAKTRGEVAGGGKKPYKQKGTGRARQGSIRAPQFTGGGVVHGPVPRDYSQRTPKKMKAAALRGALSDRAREGRVHVVEAFLTGEKPNTKAAVATLRKATESVKVLVVLSSYDELNWLSLRNEPTVHLIEAGQLNTYDVLVADEVVFTKEALEEFLGVPAEASEEGNK
;
A
#
# COMPACT_ATOMS: atom_id res chain seq x y z
N VAL A 1 -15.05 2.45 24.24
CA VAL A 1 -13.70 3.01 24.04
C VAL A 1 -12.69 1.96 24.44
N SER A 2 -11.93 1.45 23.49
CA SER A 2 -10.82 0.52 23.77
C SER A 2 -9.57 1.33 24.10
N SER A 3 -8.90 1.02 25.23
CA SER A 3 -7.61 1.61 25.58
C SER A 3 -6.50 0.63 25.30
N VAL A 4 -5.40 1.11 24.75
CA VAL A 4 -4.19 0.31 24.48
C VAL A 4 -3.05 0.88 25.31
N ASP A 5 -2.26 -0.02 25.90
CA ASP A 5 -1.10 0.37 26.68
C ASP A 5 0.01 0.87 25.76
N VAL A 6 0.63 1.98 26.15
CA VAL A 6 1.82 2.51 25.48
C VAL A 6 3.06 1.85 26.10
N ILE A 7 3.88 1.24 25.24
CA ILE A 7 5.10 0.52 25.65
C ILE A 7 6.31 1.41 25.38
N ASN A 8 7.20 1.55 26.34
CA ASN A 8 8.48 2.24 26.16
C ASN A 8 9.55 1.32 25.53
N ALA A 9 10.71 1.87 25.20
CA ALA A 9 11.84 1.10 24.62
C ALA A 9 12.35 -0.04 25.52
N GLU A 10 12.07 0.02 26.83
CA GLU A 10 12.43 -1.04 27.79
C GLU A 10 11.39 -2.16 27.86
N GLY A 11 10.23 -1.99 27.23
CA GLY A 11 9.10 -2.94 27.26
C GLY A 11 8.18 -2.76 28.47
N ALA A 12 8.36 -1.68 29.23
CA ALA A 12 7.49 -1.34 30.35
C ALA A 12 6.31 -0.46 29.87
N LYS A 13 5.20 -0.51 30.61
CA LYS A 13 4.03 0.35 30.35
C LYS A 13 4.38 1.80 30.73
N ALA A 14 4.37 2.70 29.75
CA ALA A 14 4.60 4.14 29.92
C ALA A 14 3.31 4.94 30.08
N GLY A 15 2.16 4.36 29.73
CA GLY A 15 0.87 5.01 29.79
C GLY A 15 -0.22 4.19 29.09
N SER A 16 -1.35 4.81 28.82
CA SER A 16 -2.41 4.24 27.98
C SER A 16 -2.97 5.32 27.09
N VAL A 17 -3.37 4.94 25.86
CA VAL A 17 -4.02 5.81 24.89
C VAL A 17 -5.39 5.24 24.58
N GLU A 18 -6.39 6.10 24.53
CA GLU A 18 -7.74 5.73 24.12
C GLU A 18 -7.83 5.69 22.59
N LEU A 19 -8.38 4.60 22.05
CA LEU A 19 -8.68 4.46 20.64
C LEU A 19 -10.12 4.89 20.39
N PRO A 20 -10.37 5.90 19.53
CA PRO A 20 -11.74 6.37 19.22
C PRO A 20 -12.59 5.29 18.54
N ASP A 21 -13.80 5.07 19.02
CA ASP A 21 -14.72 4.04 18.50
C ASP A 21 -15.13 4.28 17.04
N ASP A 22 -15.15 5.52 16.59
CA ASP A 22 -15.47 5.90 15.21
C ASP A 22 -14.39 5.49 14.18
N ILE A 23 -13.19 5.08 14.66
CA ILE A 23 -12.07 4.62 13.85
C ILE A 23 -11.73 3.16 14.14
N PHE A 24 -11.76 2.75 15.42
CA PHE A 24 -11.25 1.44 15.85
C PHE A 24 -12.33 0.46 16.31
N ASP A 25 -13.62 0.85 16.30
CA ASP A 25 -14.73 -0.05 16.62
C ASP A 25 -15.89 0.02 15.60
N VAL A 26 -15.56 0.28 14.35
CA VAL A 26 -16.50 0.27 13.23
C VAL A 26 -16.71 -1.16 12.74
N GLN A 27 -17.97 -1.53 12.43
CA GLN A 27 -18.24 -2.84 11.84
C GLN A 27 -17.56 -2.98 10.48
N ALA A 28 -16.74 -4.02 10.31
CA ALA A 28 -16.00 -4.29 9.09
C ALA A 28 -16.94 -4.66 7.93
N ASN A 29 -16.80 -3.95 6.79
CA ASN A 29 -17.52 -4.25 5.55
C ASN A 29 -16.56 -4.94 4.58
N ILE A 30 -16.58 -6.28 4.58
CA ILE A 30 -15.68 -7.11 3.77
C ILE A 30 -15.77 -6.81 2.27
N PRO A 31 -16.95 -6.71 1.62
CA PRO A 31 -17.06 -6.34 0.21
C PRO A 31 -16.42 -4.99 -0.11
N LEU A 32 -16.57 -4.00 0.78
CA LEU A 32 -15.96 -2.68 0.61
C LEU A 32 -14.43 -2.75 0.69
N MET A 33 -13.89 -3.43 1.69
CA MET A 33 -12.43 -3.64 1.83
C MET A 33 -11.86 -4.36 0.61
N HIS A 34 -12.51 -5.42 0.13
CA HIS A 34 -12.12 -6.13 -1.08
C HIS A 34 -12.07 -5.21 -2.30
N GLN A 35 -13.11 -4.40 -2.53
CA GLN A 35 -13.15 -3.48 -3.65
C GLN A 35 -12.02 -2.44 -3.60
N VAL A 36 -11.73 -1.89 -2.43
CA VAL A 36 -10.64 -0.90 -2.25
C VAL A 36 -9.28 -1.54 -2.47
N VAL A 37 -9.03 -2.73 -1.94
CA VAL A 37 -7.77 -3.47 -2.13
C VAL A 37 -7.56 -3.84 -3.59
N VAL A 38 -8.58 -4.35 -4.29
CA VAL A 38 -8.50 -4.67 -5.72
C VAL A 38 -8.18 -3.43 -6.54
N ALA A 39 -8.80 -2.28 -6.22
CA ALA A 39 -8.52 -1.02 -6.89
C ALA A 39 -7.07 -0.54 -6.66
N GLN A 40 -6.55 -0.69 -5.44
CA GLN A 40 -5.16 -0.34 -5.09
C GLN A 40 -4.16 -1.22 -5.83
N LEU A 41 -4.35 -2.54 -5.82
CA LEU A 41 -3.47 -3.48 -6.54
C LEU A 41 -3.54 -3.30 -8.06
N ALA A 42 -4.73 -2.99 -8.60
CA ALA A 42 -4.88 -2.70 -10.01
C ALA A 42 -4.12 -1.43 -10.43
N ALA A 43 -4.13 -0.39 -9.60
CA ALA A 43 -3.40 0.85 -9.85
C ALA A 43 -1.87 0.67 -9.87
N ALA A 44 -1.33 -0.32 -9.15
CA ALA A 44 0.10 -0.64 -9.15
C ALA A 44 0.59 -1.31 -10.45
N ARG A 45 -0.31 -1.77 -11.32
CA ARG A 45 0.05 -2.40 -12.60
C ARG A 45 0.53 -1.35 -13.59
N GLN A 46 1.72 -1.49 -14.11
CA GLN A 46 2.31 -0.55 -15.10
C GLN A 46 1.60 -0.54 -16.45
N GLY A 47 1.00 -1.66 -16.86
CA GLY A 47 0.25 -1.77 -18.12
C GLY A 47 1.07 -1.56 -19.40
N THR A 48 2.37 -1.84 -19.39
CA THR A 48 3.32 -1.55 -20.48
C THR A 48 3.32 -2.56 -21.63
N HIS A 49 2.44 -3.54 -21.60
CA HIS A 49 2.33 -4.56 -22.65
C HIS A 49 1.87 -3.96 -23.98
N LYS A 50 2.53 -4.36 -25.07
CA LYS A 50 2.18 -3.89 -26.40
C LYS A 50 2.47 -4.96 -27.48
N ALA A 51 1.54 -5.14 -28.43
CA ALA A 51 1.80 -5.83 -29.68
C ALA A 51 1.72 -4.84 -30.85
N LYS A 52 2.58 -5.01 -31.86
CA LYS A 52 2.61 -4.14 -33.02
C LYS A 52 1.44 -4.43 -33.95
N THR A 53 0.68 -3.42 -34.32
CA THR A 53 -0.32 -3.46 -35.36
C THR A 53 0.33 -3.48 -36.75
N ARG A 54 -0.42 -3.79 -37.80
CA ARG A 54 0.11 -3.82 -39.17
C ARG A 54 0.76 -2.51 -39.64
N GLY A 55 0.36 -1.38 -39.06
CA GLY A 55 0.95 -0.06 -39.37
C GLY A 55 2.29 0.17 -38.65
N GLU A 56 2.52 -0.51 -37.54
CA GLU A 56 3.72 -0.33 -36.69
C GLU A 56 4.83 -1.34 -37.03
N VAL A 57 4.50 -2.42 -37.74
CA VAL A 57 5.51 -3.38 -38.19
C VAL A 57 6.31 -2.78 -39.34
N ALA A 58 7.63 -2.84 -39.26
CA ALA A 58 8.53 -2.30 -40.28
C ALA A 58 8.34 -2.99 -41.64
N GLY A 59 8.37 -2.23 -42.72
CA GLY A 59 8.27 -2.72 -44.11
C GLY A 59 6.84 -2.68 -44.68
N GLY A 60 6.63 -3.25 -45.87
CA GLY A 60 5.31 -3.42 -46.50
C GLY A 60 4.70 -2.16 -47.11
N GLY A 61 5.47 -1.10 -47.37
CA GLY A 61 4.98 0.13 -48.00
C GLY A 61 4.48 -0.03 -49.44
N LYS A 62 4.92 -1.09 -50.16
CA LYS A 62 4.53 -1.37 -51.52
C LYS A 62 3.46 -2.47 -51.56
N LYS A 63 2.46 -2.29 -52.42
CA LYS A 63 1.46 -3.33 -52.72
C LYS A 63 2.15 -4.56 -53.32
N PRO A 64 1.87 -5.80 -52.82
CA PRO A 64 2.58 -7.01 -53.28
C PRO A 64 2.45 -7.30 -54.77
N TYR A 65 1.28 -7.07 -55.34
CA TYR A 65 0.97 -7.28 -56.77
C TYR A 65 -0.24 -6.46 -57.20
N LYS A 66 -0.52 -6.43 -58.49
CA LYS A 66 -1.64 -5.70 -59.11
C LYS A 66 -2.99 -6.18 -58.55
N GLN A 67 -3.98 -5.29 -58.51
CA GLN A 67 -5.32 -5.56 -57.99
C GLN A 67 -6.08 -6.67 -58.70
N LYS A 68 -5.86 -6.81 -60.01
CA LYS A 68 -6.49 -7.79 -60.90
C LYS A 68 -5.45 -8.39 -61.88
N GLY A 69 -5.76 -9.52 -62.52
CA GLY A 69 -4.92 -10.13 -63.55
C GLY A 69 -3.81 -11.05 -63.06
N THR A 70 -3.79 -11.41 -61.75
CA THR A 70 -2.76 -12.30 -61.19
C THR A 70 -3.28 -13.69 -60.81
N GLY A 71 -4.59 -13.94 -60.88
CA GLY A 71 -5.23 -15.19 -60.42
C GLY A 71 -5.16 -15.42 -58.91
N ARG A 72 -4.54 -14.50 -58.12
CA ARG A 72 -4.35 -14.61 -56.68
C ARG A 72 -5.39 -13.78 -55.92
N ALA A 73 -5.59 -14.11 -54.63
CA ALA A 73 -6.39 -13.29 -53.71
C ALA A 73 -5.82 -11.87 -53.60
N ARG A 74 -6.70 -10.88 -53.52
CA ARG A 74 -6.30 -9.47 -53.40
C ARG A 74 -5.59 -9.17 -52.10
N GLN A 75 -4.41 -8.55 -52.15
CA GLN A 75 -3.62 -8.18 -50.96
C GLN A 75 -3.15 -6.73 -51.05
N GLY A 76 -3.25 -6.01 -49.95
CA GLY A 76 -2.81 -4.61 -49.86
C GLY A 76 -1.44 -4.43 -49.24
N SER A 77 -1.00 -5.36 -48.38
CA SER A 77 0.27 -5.29 -47.68
C SER A 77 0.72 -6.69 -47.25
N ILE A 78 2.03 -6.93 -47.26
CA ILE A 78 2.64 -8.15 -46.68
C ILE A 78 2.68 -8.14 -45.15
N ARG A 79 2.34 -7.02 -44.50
CA ARG A 79 2.28 -6.87 -43.04
C ARG A 79 0.87 -7.08 -42.50
N ALA A 80 -0.07 -7.53 -43.33
CA ALA A 80 -1.40 -7.90 -42.87
C ALA A 80 -1.32 -9.13 -41.94
N PRO A 81 -2.27 -9.28 -40.98
CA PRO A 81 -2.19 -10.29 -39.92
C PRO A 81 -2.09 -11.73 -40.39
N GLN A 82 -2.60 -12.03 -41.57
CA GLN A 82 -2.54 -13.37 -42.18
C GLN A 82 -1.15 -13.77 -42.68
N PHE A 83 -0.22 -12.83 -42.79
CA PHE A 83 1.14 -13.09 -43.23
C PHE A 83 2.09 -13.33 -42.06
N THR A 84 3.03 -14.24 -42.24
CA THR A 84 4.12 -14.45 -41.29
C THR A 84 4.93 -13.15 -41.10
N GLY A 85 5.09 -12.72 -39.89
CA GLY A 85 5.73 -11.43 -39.55
C GLY A 85 4.81 -10.22 -39.79
N GLY A 86 3.51 -10.42 -40.05
CA GLY A 86 2.51 -9.36 -40.06
C GLY A 86 2.13 -8.85 -38.66
N GLY A 87 1.37 -7.77 -38.61
CA GLY A 87 0.92 -7.19 -37.34
C GLY A 87 -0.23 -7.96 -36.68
N VAL A 88 -0.44 -7.72 -35.39
CA VAL A 88 -1.57 -8.30 -34.63
C VAL A 88 -2.79 -7.39 -34.73
N VAL A 89 -4.00 -7.98 -34.91
CA VAL A 89 -5.24 -7.19 -35.10
C VAL A 89 -5.74 -6.60 -33.80
N HIS A 90 -5.93 -7.45 -32.80
CA HIS A 90 -6.46 -7.08 -31.47
C HIS A 90 -5.45 -7.45 -30.38
N GLY A 91 -4.19 -7.06 -30.59
CA GLY A 91 -3.14 -7.27 -29.61
C GLY A 91 -3.29 -6.36 -28.39
N PRO A 92 -2.59 -6.69 -27.31
CA PRO A 92 -2.56 -5.82 -26.14
C PRO A 92 -1.95 -4.46 -26.49
N VAL A 93 -2.50 -3.42 -25.91
CA VAL A 93 -1.98 -2.04 -25.99
C VAL A 93 -1.72 -1.51 -24.57
N PRO A 94 -0.76 -0.61 -24.39
CA PRO A 94 -0.54 0.02 -23.10
C PRO A 94 -1.83 0.67 -22.61
N ARG A 95 -2.19 0.40 -21.35
CA ARG A 95 -3.38 1.00 -20.74
C ARG A 95 -3.18 1.21 -19.26
N ASP A 96 -3.90 2.16 -18.72
CA ASP A 96 -4.06 2.36 -17.27
C ASP A 96 -5.05 1.32 -16.71
N TYR A 97 -4.70 0.78 -15.53
CA TYR A 97 -5.54 -0.17 -14.78
C TYR A 97 -6.14 0.47 -13.53
N SER A 98 -5.93 1.75 -13.29
CA SER A 98 -6.46 2.43 -12.13
C SER A 98 -7.99 2.36 -12.11
N GLN A 99 -8.54 2.16 -10.90
CA GLN A 99 -9.97 2.13 -10.65
C GLN A 99 -10.32 3.28 -9.71
N ARG A 100 -11.16 4.20 -10.19
CA ARG A 100 -11.60 5.35 -9.39
C ARG A 100 -12.44 4.88 -8.22
N THR A 101 -11.94 5.10 -7.00
CA THR A 101 -12.65 4.80 -5.76
C THR A 101 -12.90 6.10 -4.98
N PRO A 102 -14.14 6.40 -4.56
CA PRO A 102 -14.45 7.58 -3.75
C PRO A 102 -13.64 7.64 -2.45
N LYS A 103 -13.22 8.84 -2.03
CA LYS A 103 -12.44 9.03 -0.79
C LYS A 103 -13.14 8.46 0.46
N LYS A 104 -14.47 8.64 0.58
CA LYS A 104 -15.27 8.10 1.69
C LYS A 104 -15.24 6.57 1.76
N MET A 105 -15.22 5.88 0.61
CA MET A 105 -15.08 4.41 0.56
C MET A 105 -13.71 3.95 1.04
N LYS A 106 -12.64 4.63 0.63
CA LYS A 106 -11.27 4.32 1.09
C LYS A 106 -11.14 4.49 2.60
N ALA A 107 -11.65 5.60 3.14
CA ALA A 107 -11.62 5.86 4.58
C ALA A 107 -12.44 4.83 5.37
N ALA A 108 -13.65 4.47 4.91
CA ALA A 108 -14.48 3.46 5.57
C ALA A 108 -13.84 2.06 5.54
N ALA A 109 -13.17 1.70 4.42
CA ALA A 109 -12.44 0.43 4.32
C ALA A 109 -11.26 0.37 5.29
N LEU A 110 -10.48 1.45 5.40
CA LEU A 110 -9.36 1.55 6.33
C LEU A 110 -9.82 1.45 7.80
N ARG A 111 -10.87 2.20 8.17
CA ARG A 111 -11.44 2.13 9.53
C ARG A 111 -11.93 0.71 9.86
N GLY A 112 -12.59 0.04 8.90
CA GLY A 112 -13.02 -1.35 9.07
C GLY A 112 -11.86 -2.31 9.28
N ALA A 113 -10.75 -2.15 8.55
CA ALA A 113 -9.56 -2.99 8.70
C ALA A 113 -8.84 -2.75 10.04
N LEU A 114 -8.71 -1.48 10.47
CA LEU A 114 -8.12 -1.13 11.76
C LEU A 114 -8.99 -1.62 12.92
N SER A 115 -10.31 -1.52 12.80
CA SER A 115 -11.26 -2.01 13.80
C SER A 115 -11.18 -3.53 13.99
N ASP A 116 -11.01 -4.27 12.91
CA ASP A 116 -10.81 -5.72 12.95
C ASP A 116 -9.53 -6.08 13.72
N ARG A 117 -8.42 -5.42 13.42
CA ARG A 117 -7.15 -5.58 14.13
C ARG A 117 -7.24 -5.19 15.61
N ALA A 118 -7.93 -4.08 15.91
CA ALA A 118 -8.11 -3.62 17.29
C ALA A 118 -8.94 -4.59 18.14
N ARG A 119 -10.02 -5.16 17.59
CA ARG A 119 -10.84 -6.17 18.28
C ARG A 119 -10.08 -7.44 18.59
N GLU A 120 -9.14 -7.83 17.75
CA GLU A 120 -8.29 -8.99 17.96
C GLU A 120 -7.08 -8.69 18.89
N GLY A 121 -6.95 -7.45 19.40
CA GLY A 121 -5.83 -7.04 20.23
C GLY A 121 -4.50 -6.92 19.48
N ARG A 122 -4.56 -6.72 18.16
CA ARG A 122 -3.39 -6.67 17.25
C ARG A 122 -2.97 -5.25 16.89
N VAL A 123 -3.36 -4.28 17.67
CA VAL A 123 -2.91 -2.89 17.56
C VAL A 123 -2.11 -2.54 18.79
N HIS A 124 -0.86 -2.14 18.61
CA HIS A 124 0.06 -1.79 19.66
C HIS A 124 0.53 -0.35 19.51
N VAL A 125 0.85 0.28 20.62
CA VAL A 125 1.39 1.65 20.65
C VAL A 125 2.72 1.64 21.39
N VAL A 126 3.76 2.18 20.75
CA VAL A 126 5.10 2.31 21.32
C VAL A 126 5.42 3.79 21.43
N GLU A 127 6.01 4.22 22.53
CA GLU A 127 6.41 5.62 22.71
C GLU A 127 7.50 6.00 21.70
N ALA A 128 8.60 5.24 21.68
CA ALA A 128 9.68 5.32 20.72
C ALA A 128 10.40 3.97 20.62
N PHE A 129 10.96 3.64 19.44
CA PHE A 129 11.76 2.42 19.28
C PHE A 129 13.19 2.56 19.80
N LEU A 130 13.68 3.79 19.86
CA LEU A 130 15.04 4.12 20.28
C LEU A 130 15.04 5.23 21.33
N THR A 131 15.98 5.16 22.27
CA THR A 131 16.24 6.21 23.28
C THR A 131 17.45 7.08 22.93
N GLY A 132 18.18 6.78 21.83
CA GLY A 132 19.41 7.47 21.43
C GLY A 132 19.25 8.29 20.16
N GLU A 133 20.21 9.17 19.88
CA GLU A 133 20.22 10.04 18.70
C GLU A 133 20.75 9.36 17.41
N LYS A 134 21.24 8.13 17.50
CA LYS A 134 21.82 7.41 16.35
C LYS A 134 20.97 6.22 15.94
N PRO A 135 20.77 5.98 14.62
CA PRO A 135 20.06 4.81 14.15
C PRO A 135 20.71 3.51 14.64
N ASN A 136 19.90 2.59 15.15
CA ASN A 136 20.36 1.28 15.65
C ASN A 136 19.29 0.21 15.39
N THR A 137 19.48 -0.59 14.34
CA THR A 137 18.55 -1.66 13.95
C THR A 137 18.38 -2.70 15.06
N LYS A 138 19.46 -3.12 15.72
CA LYS A 138 19.38 -4.15 16.76
C LYS A 138 18.52 -3.72 17.93
N ALA A 139 18.67 -2.48 18.40
CA ALA A 139 17.90 -1.94 19.51
C ALA A 139 16.43 -1.75 19.11
N ALA A 140 16.15 -1.19 17.93
CA ALA A 140 14.80 -0.97 17.43
C ALA A 140 14.02 -2.29 17.23
N VAL A 141 14.65 -3.31 16.67
CA VAL A 141 14.06 -4.65 16.53
C VAL A 141 13.82 -5.30 17.88
N ALA A 142 14.74 -5.14 18.83
CA ALA A 142 14.57 -5.67 20.19
C ALA A 142 13.37 -5.02 20.92
N THR A 143 13.16 -3.70 20.75
CA THR A 143 11.97 -2.99 21.26
C THR A 143 10.70 -3.48 20.57
N LEU A 144 10.71 -3.63 19.24
CA LEU A 144 9.57 -4.14 18.49
C LEU A 144 9.16 -5.55 18.95
N ARG A 145 10.13 -6.44 19.20
CA ARG A 145 9.86 -7.81 19.66
C ARG A 145 9.35 -7.90 21.11
N LYS A 146 9.46 -6.83 21.89
CA LYS A 146 8.78 -6.72 23.19
C LYS A 146 7.31 -6.34 23.04
N ALA A 147 6.96 -5.60 21.97
CA ALA A 147 5.58 -5.20 21.69
C ALA A 147 4.82 -6.30 20.97
N THR A 148 5.47 -7.09 20.07
CA THR A 148 4.83 -8.12 19.27
C THR A 148 5.77 -9.29 18.93
N GLU A 149 5.24 -10.51 18.92
CA GLU A 149 5.95 -11.72 18.48
C GLU A 149 5.66 -12.08 17.01
N SER A 150 4.72 -11.39 16.37
CA SER A 150 4.29 -11.68 15.00
C SER A 150 5.40 -11.48 13.96
N VAL A 151 5.32 -12.25 12.87
CA VAL A 151 6.35 -12.24 11.82
C VAL A 151 6.20 -11.01 10.93
N LYS A 152 4.97 -10.70 10.51
CA LYS A 152 4.70 -9.57 9.60
C LYS A 152 4.11 -8.40 10.37
N VAL A 153 4.90 -7.39 10.60
CA VAL A 153 4.48 -6.22 11.37
C VAL A 153 4.44 -4.98 10.49
N LEU A 154 3.32 -4.26 10.53
CA LEU A 154 3.20 -2.93 9.98
C LEU A 154 3.56 -1.91 11.06
N VAL A 155 4.61 -1.14 10.85
CA VAL A 155 5.00 -0.06 11.76
C VAL A 155 4.64 1.27 11.13
N VAL A 156 3.84 2.04 11.84
CA VAL A 156 3.37 3.36 11.42
C VAL A 156 4.16 4.43 12.19
N LEU A 157 4.87 5.26 11.44
CA LEU A 157 5.72 6.33 11.95
C LEU A 157 5.12 7.69 11.63
N SER A 158 5.50 8.72 12.39
CA SER A 158 5.19 10.10 12.05
C SER A 158 6.01 10.56 10.82
N SER A 159 5.55 11.60 10.14
CA SER A 159 6.14 12.11 8.90
C SER A 159 7.59 12.62 9.05
N TYR A 160 8.05 12.84 10.26
CA TYR A 160 9.38 13.40 10.56
C TYR A 160 10.29 12.44 11.34
N ASP A 161 9.89 11.19 11.53
CA ASP A 161 10.63 10.21 12.33
C ASP A 161 11.69 9.47 11.48
N GLU A 162 12.69 10.21 11.02
CA GLU A 162 13.79 9.66 10.22
C GLU A 162 14.65 8.66 11.02
N LEU A 163 14.80 8.84 12.33
CA LEU A 163 15.62 7.98 13.16
C LEU A 163 15.10 6.54 13.23
N ASN A 164 13.81 6.39 13.53
CA ASN A 164 13.16 5.08 13.57
C ASN A 164 13.04 4.47 12.18
N TRP A 165 12.79 5.29 11.13
CA TRP A 165 12.79 4.86 9.74
C TRP A 165 14.11 4.21 9.32
N LEU A 166 15.25 4.89 9.54
CA LEU A 166 16.59 4.38 9.22
C LEU A 166 16.94 3.12 10.00
N SER A 167 16.41 3.00 11.22
CA SER A 167 16.70 1.87 12.11
C SER A 167 15.93 0.60 11.74
N LEU A 168 14.70 0.72 11.26
CA LEU A 168 13.83 -0.43 10.98
C LEU A 168 13.74 -0.81 9.48
N ARG A 169 14.11 0.08 8.55
CA ARG A 169 13.92 -0.16 7.10
C ARG A 169 14.62 -1.38 6.54
N ASN A 170 15.71 -1.85 7.19
CA ASN A 170 16.47 -3.01 6.74
C ASN A 170 15.90 -4.34 7.26
N GLU A 171 14.90 -4.31 8.15
CA GLU A 171 14.28 -5.53 8.70
C GLU A 171 13.20 -6.06 7.74
N PRO A 172 13.38 -7.22 7.09
CA PRO A 172 12.46 -7.72 6.07
C PRO A 172 11.07 -8.12 6.61
N THR A 173 10.95 -8.32 7.92
CA THR A 173 9.69 -8.69 8.58
C THR A 173 8.83 -7.47 8.92
N VAL A 174 9.39 -6.27 8.77
CA VAL A 174 8.76 -4.99 9.11
C VAL A 174 8.43 -4.23 7.83
N HIS A 175 7.19 -3.81 7.70
CA HIS A 175 6.79 -2.85 6.69
C HIS A 175 6.59 -1.48 7.34
N LEU A 176 7.36 -0.48 6.90
CA LEU A 176 7.29 0.88 7.42
C LEU A 176 6.39 1.73 6.55
N ILE A 177 5.55 2.53 7.18
CA ILE A 177 4.68 3.49 6.51
C ILE A 177 4.51 4.74 7.36
N GLU A 178 4.34 5.89 6.72
CA GLU A 178 3.96 7.12 7.39
C GLU A 178 2.46 7.15 7.71
N ALA A 179 2.08 7.83 8.79
CA ALA A 179 0.68 7.94 9.23
C ALA A 179 -0.25 8.46 8.11
N GLY A 180 0.21 9.43 7.32
CA GLY A 180 -0.52 9.99 6.20
C GLY A 180 -0.67 9.04 4.99
N GLN A 181 0.13 7.99 4.90
CA GLN A 181 0.13 7.01 3.79
C GLN A 181 -0.57 5.71 4.17
N LEU A 182 -1.07 5.58 5.41
CA LEU A 182 -1.73 4.38 5.89
C LEU A 182 -2.90 3.97 4.98
N ASN A 183 -2.93 2.70 4.59
CA ASN A 183 -3.92 2.19 3.64
C ASN A 183 -4.42 0.80 4.03
N THR A 184 -5.57 0.42 3.46
CA THR A 184 -6.28 -0.82 3.78
C THR A 184 -5.46 -2.08 3.44
N TYR A 185 -4.71 -2.08 2.33
CA TYR A 185 -3.95 -3.25 1.90
C TYR A 185 -2.84 -3.59 2.89
N ASP A 186 -2.04 -2.61 3.31
CA ASP A 186 -0.92 -2.84 4.22
C ASP A 186 -1.39 -3.30 5.60
N VAL A 187 -2.51 -2.74 6.11
CA VAL A 187 -3.13 -3.21 7.36
C VAL A 187 -3.61 -4.66 7.27
N LEU A 188 -4.16 -5.07 6.13
CA LEU A 188 -4.66 -6.44 5.95
C LEU A 188 -3.55 -7.48 5.71
N VAL A 189 -2.43 -7.07 5.10
CA VAL A 189 -1.27 -7.96 4.84
C VAL A 189 -0.45 -8.20 6.11
N ALA A 190 -0.39 -7.20 6.99
CA ALA A 190 0.31 -7.34 8.26
C ALA A 190 -0.50 -8.18 9.26
N ASP A 191 0.19 -8.94 10.07
CA ASP A 191 -0.41 -9.69 11.18
C ASP A 191 -0.80 -8.73 12.31
N GLU A 192 0.06 -7.75 12.60
CA GLU A 192 -0.14 -6.76 13.65
C GLU A 192 0.28 -5.36 13.18
N VAL A 193 -0.30 -4.34 13.80
CA VAL A 193 -0.02 -2.93 13.52
C VAL A 193 0.55 -2.27 14.76
N VAL A 194 1.70 -1.66 14.62
CA VAL A 194 2.40 -0.93 15.71
C VAL A 194 2.49 0.53 15.33
N PHE A 195 1.91 1.39 16.13
CA PHE A 195 2.02 2.84 15.98
C PHE A 195 3.08 3.38 16.92
N THR A 196 3.85 4.37 16.50
CA THR A 196 4.47 5.29 17.46
C THR A 196 3.37 6.21 18.02
N LYS A 197 3.54 6.68 19.26
CA LYS A 197 2.55 7.57 19.89
C LYS A 197 2.29 8.79 19.01
N GLU A 198 3.35 9.42 18.51
CA GLU A 198 3.27 10.59 17.61
C GLU A 198 2.52 10.27 16.31
N ALA A 199 2.78 9.11 15.70
CA ALA A 199 2.09 8.69 14.47
C ALA A 199 0.59 8.44 14.70
N LEU A 200 0.22 7.92 15.86
CA LEU A 200 -1.17 7.73 16.22
C LEU A 200 -1.88 9.09 16.41
N GLU A 201 -1.24 10.02 17.12
CA GLU A 201 -1.75 11.39 17.30
C GLU A 201 -1.91 12.11 15.94
N GLU A 202 -0.91 12.02 15.05
CA GLU A 202 -0.97 12.54 13.67
C GLU A 202 -2.13 11.90 12.88
N PHE A 203 -2.30 10.58 12.96
CA PHE A 203 -3.39 9.86 12.27
C PHE A 203 -4.77 10.26 12.79
N LEU A 204 -4.90 10.51 14.09
CA LEU A 204 -6.13 10.97 14.72
C LEU A 204 -6.42 12.46 14.45
N GLY A 205 -5.47 13.21 13.92
CA GLY A 205 -5.57 14.64 13.68
C GLY A 205 -5.51 15.48 14.96
N VAL A 206 -4.87 14.95 16.01
CA VAL A 206 -4.60 15.71 17.25
C VAL A 206 -3.39 16.60 16.98
N PRO A 207 -3.49 17.94 17.18
CA PRO A 207 -2.32 18.82 17.00
C PRO A 207 -1.24 18.47 18.02
N ALA A 208 0.02 18.43 17.60
CA ALA A 208 1.18 18.09 18.44
C ALA A 208 1.33 18.99 19.69
N GLU A 209 0.76 20.19 19.68
CA GLU A 209 0.81 21.14 20.79
C GLU A 209 -0.14 20.81 21.97
N ALA A 210 -1.12 19.92 21.78
CA ALA A 210 -2.08 19.58 22.83
C ALA A 210 -1.56 18.53 23.84
N SER A 211 -0.45 17.85 23.53
CA SER A 211 0.11 16.79 24.38
C SER A 211 0.97 17.30 25.56
N GLU A 212 1.37 18.57 25.56
CA GLU A 212 2.19 19.14 26.65
C GLU A 212 1.38 19.77 27.80
N GLU A 213 0.09 20.09 27.62
CA GLU A 213 -0.71 20.76 28.65
C GLU A 213 -1.42 19.83 29.66
N GLY A 214 -1.37 18.53 29.45
CA GLY A 214 -2.06 17.54 30.31
C GLY A 214 -1.29 17.13 31.59
N ASN A 215 -0.08 17.62 31.82
CA ASN A 215 0.76 17.19 32.98
C ASN A 215 1.29 18.36 33.78
N LYS A 216 0.40 19.19 34.33
CA LYS A 216 0.71 20.15 35.40
C LYS A 216 -0.25 19.99 36.56
#